data_09f03b8a89a1af9a7fcbff238318377d
#
_entry.id   09f03b8a89a1af9a7fcbff238318377d
#
_cell.length_a   1.000
_cell.length_b   1.000
_cell.length_c   1.000
_cell.angle_alpha   90.00
_cell.angle_beta   90.00
_cell.angle_gamma   90.00
#
_symmetry.space_group_name_H-M   'P 1'
#
loop_
_entity.id
_entity.type
_entity.pdbx_description
1 polymer ?
#
loop_
_entity_poly.entity_id
_entity_poly.type
_entity_poly.pdbx_seq_one_letter_code
_entity_poly.pdbx_strand_id
1 'polypeptide(L)'
;MKTLYFLPALLLLLIASPAISQKSKPLFNQKNLKGWYAFEPETGKHEEGLDVFAVENKMIRCYGKKPGYLMTRKSFKNFKLSVEFKWNTDSTFARKNNTKNSGVMYLVPQETPDELWPKGIQFQIKEGGATGDFVLLQNVTLVIKGTPTQAGKSVVSKCFQEAENPITDWNTLVITSNNGTITQELNGKLVNEGTESSVKEGRILLQYEGFPIDFRKVVISKLK
;
A
#
# COMPACT_ATOMS: atom_id res chain seq x y z
N MET A 1 -1.87 -30.86 -66.46
CA MET A 1 -2.32 -29.57 -65.95
C MET A 1 -2.18 -29.57 -64.42
N LYS A 2 -1.21 -28.85 -63.85
CA LYS A 2 -1.02 -28.72 -62.37
C LYS A 2 -1.66 -27.41 -61.95
N THR A 3 -2.72 -27.49 -61.13
CA THR A 3 -3.45 -26.35 -60.62
C THR A 3 -2.70 -25.82 -59.37
N LEU A 4 -2.19 -24.59 -59.46
CA LEU A 4 -1.52 -23.89 -58.34
C LEU A 4 -2.60 -23.20 -57.51
N TYR A 5 -2.73 -23.58 -56.22
CA TYR A 5 -3.58 -22.88 -55.26
C TYR A 5 -2.78 -21.75 -54.60
N PHE A 6 -3.17 -20.50 -54.84
CA PHE A 6 -2.68 -19.32 -54.14
C PHE A 6 -3.42 -19.21 -52.81
N LEU A 7 -2.71 -19.33 -51.67
CA LEU A 7 -3.24 -19.02 -50.35
C LEU A 7 -2.96 -17.53 -50.08
N PRO A 8 -3.99 -16.70 -49.79
CA PRO A 8 -3.73 -15.31 -49.41
C PRO A 8 -3.18 -15.27 -47.97
N ALA A 9 -1.99 -14.70 -47.79
CA ALA A 9 -1.41 -14.41 -46.52
C ALA A 9 -2.18 -13.23 -45.84
N LEU A 10 -2.94 -13.54 -44.80
CA LEU A 10 -3.65 -12.55 -44.01
C LEU A 10 -2.64 -11.83 -43.10
N LEU A 11 -2.26 -10.60 -43.45
CA LEU A 11 -1.36 -9.75 -42.70
C LEU A 11 -2.13 -9.17 -41.48
N LEU A 12 -1.97 -9.76 -40.30
CA LEU A 12 -2.49 -9.21 -39.03
C LEU A 12 -1.68 -7.96 -38.66
N LEU A 13 -2.23 -6.78 -38.89
CA LEU A 13 -1.73 -5.52 -38.37
C LEU A 13 -1.99 -5.47 -36.84
N LEU A 14 -0.97 -5.74 -36.06
CA LEU A 14 -0.96 -5.46 -34.62
C LEU A 14 -0.99 -3.94 -34.43
N ILE A 15 -2.15 -3.38 -34.15
CA ILE A 15 -2.32 -1.98 -33.75
C ILE A 15 -1.82 -1.90 -32.31
N ALA A 16 -0.55 -1.51 -32.11
CA ALA A 16 -0.02 -1.15 -30.81
C ALA A 16 -0.71 0.16 -30.35
N SER A 17 -1.69 0.03 -29.47
CA SER A 17 -2.27 1.20 -28.82
C SER A 17 -1.17 1.91 -28.01
N PRO A 18 -0.98 3.24 -28.15
CA PRO A 18 0.02 3.96 -27.36
C PRO A 18 -0.37 3.84 -25.89
N ALA A 19 0.48 3.20 -25.09
CA ALA A 19 0.35 3.20 -23.65
C ALA A 19 0.52 4.66 -23.19
N ILE A 20 -0.58 5.32 -22.83
CA ILE A 20 -0.54 6.66 -22.25
C ILE A 20 0.19 6.50 -20.92
N SER A 21 1.46 6.92 -20.87
CA SER A 21 2.26 6.93 -19.66
C SER A 21 1.55 7.81 -18.62
N GLN A 22 0.96 7.19 -17.62
CA GLN A 22 0.36 7.91 -16.49
C GLN A 22 1.47 8.61 -15.72
N LYS A 23 1.35 9.93 -15.58
CA LYS A 23 2.34 10.75 -14.89
C LYS A 23 2.39 10.36 -13.41
N SER A 24 3.44 9.68 -12.99
CA SER A 24 3.69 9.33 -11.60
C SER A 24 4.24 10.51 -10.82
N LYS A 25 3.91 10.60 -9.53
CA LYS A 25 4.36 11.65 -8.61
C LYS A 25 4.88 11.02 -7.32
N PRO A 26 6.08 11.38 -6.85
CA PRO A 26 6.53 10.96 -5.54
C PRO A 26 5.67 11.61 -4.45
N LEU A 27 5.16 10.79 -3.53
CA LEU A 27 4.56 11.25 -2.27
C LEU A 27 5.64 11.49 -1.22
N PHE A 28 6.72 10.75 -1.27
CA PHE A 28 7.91 10.95 -0.47
C PHE A 28 9.05 11.49 -1.36
N ASN A 29 9.55 12.69 -1.04
CA ASN A 29 10.55 13.40 -1.84
C ASN A 29 11.99 12.97 -1.55
N GLN A 30 12.22 11.97 -0.70
CA GLN A 30 13.51 11.42 -0.28
C GLN A 30 14.42 12.42 0.49
N LYS A 31 13.88 13.56 0.91
CA LYS A 31 14.62 14.62 1.62
C LYS A 31 14.00 14.97 2.97
N ASN A 32 12.67 15.00 3.05
CA ASN A 32 11.93 15.36 4.27
C ASN A 32 10.51 14.80 4.22
N LEU A 33 9.76 15.00 5.30
CA LEU A 33 8.38 14.54 5.46
C LEU A 33 7.33 15.61 5.08
N LYS A 34 7.69 16.56 4.21
CA LYS A 34 6.74 17.59 3.75
C LYS A 34 5.52 16.94 3.08
N GLY A 35 4.33 17.30 3.54
CA GLY A 35 3.06 16.72 3.07
C GLY A 35 2.57 15.54 3.89
N TRP A 36 3.30 15.20 4.94
CA TRP A 36 2.97 14.17 5.92
C TRP A 36 2.84 14.76 7.32
N TYR A 37 2.25 14.01 8.23
CA TYR A 37 2.30 14.20 9.68
C TYR A 37 2.37 12.84 10.36
N ALA A 38 2.88 12.78 11.59
CA ALA A 38 2.88 11.56 12.37
C ALA A 38 1.80 11.60 13.45
N PHE A 39 1.42 10.41 13.93
CA PHE A 39 0.53 10.22 15.05
C PHE A 39 0.97 9.04 15.89
N GLU A 40 1.00 9.22 17.20
CA GLU A 40 1.10 8.18 18.22
C GLU A 40 -0.01 8.37 19.25
N PRO A 41 -0.70 7.31 19.72
CA PRO A 41 -1.84 7.45 20.63
C PRO A 41 -1.54 8.18 21.94
N GLU A 42 -0.31 8.02 22.46
CA GLU A 42 0.09 8.61 23.76
C GLU A 42 0.49 10.07 23.66
N THR A 43 1.02 10.50 22.53
CA THR A 43 1.56 11.86 22.32
C THR A 43 0.75 12.69 21.34
N GLY A 44 -0.19 12.06 20.63
CA GLY A 44 -1.06 12.70 19.67
C GLY A 44 -0.42 12.96 18.30
N LYS A 45 -0.87 14.02 17.65
CA LYS A 45 -0.43 14.41 16.33
C LYS A 45 0.84 15.23 16.36
N HIS A 46 1.82 14.83 15.56
CA HIS A 46 3.10 15.52 15.34
C HIS A 46 3.13 16.09 13.93
N GLU A 47 3.03 17.41 13.81
CA GLU A 47 2.90 18.08 12.50
C GLU A 47 4.10 17.85 11.58
N GLU A 48 5.31 17.70 12.11
CA GLU A 48 6.51 17.48 11.29
C GLU A 48 6.96 16.00 11.24
N GLY A 49 6.41 15.13 12.06
CA GLY A 49 6.70 13.70 12.12
C GLY A 49 8.12 13.32 12.56
N LEU A 50 8.94 14.29 12.97
CA LEU A 50 10.38 14.12 13.17
C LEU A 50 10.76 13.32 14.41
N ASP A 51 9.90 13.28 15.44
CA ASP A 51 10.20 12.57 16.68
C ASP A 51 9.99 11.05 16.57
N VAL A 52 9.20 10.63 15.61
CA VAL A 52 8.82 9.22 15.38
C VAL A 52 9.44 8.66 14.11
N PHE A 53 9.46 9.46 13.05
CA PHE A 53 9.98 9.09 11.74
C PHE A 53 11.11 10.02 11.34
N ALA A 54 12.19 9.47 10.82
CA ALA A 54 13.26 10.25 10.24
C ALA A 54 13.46 9.92 8.76
N VAL A 55 14.18 10.82 8.07
CA VAL A 55 14.60 10.61 6.67
C VAL A 55 16.10 10.41 6.66
N GLU A 56 16.52 9.18 6.39
CA GLU A 56 17.93 8.81 6.29
C GLU A 56 18.16 7.97 5.03
N ASN A 57 19.27 8.22 4.35
CA ASN A 57 19.65 7.47 3.15
C ASN A 57 18.51 7.37 2.11
N LYS A 58 17.71 8.44 1.96
CA LYS A 58 16.53 8.50 1.06
C LYS A 58 15.41 7.53 1.46
N MET A 59 15.37 7.10 2.72
CA MET A 59 14.35 6.21 3.29
C MET A 59 13.62 6.91 4.43
N ILE A 60 12.38 6.51 4.66
CA ILE A 60 11.63 6.83 5.88
C ILE A 60 11.94 5.72 6.88
N ARG A 61 12.48 6.11 8.02
CA ARG A 61 12.80 5.24 9.15
C ARG A 61 11.97 5.60 10.35
N CYS A 62 11.54 4.60 11.10
CA CYS A 62 10.80 4.84 12.33
C CYS A 62 11.69 4.66 13.57
N TYR A 63 11.81 5.72 14.38
CA TYR A 63 12.49 5.70 15.66
C TYR A 63 11.54 5.60 16.86
N GLY A 64 10.23 5.66 16.64
CA GLY A 64 9.21 5.59 17.66
C GLY A 64 9.32 4.32 18.51
N LYS A 65 9.14 4.47 19.84
CA LYS A 65 9.11 3.36 20.78
C LYS A 65 7.73 2.71 20.88
N LYS A 66 6.71 3.40 20.43
CA LYS A 66 5.30 3.04 20.51
C LYS A 66 4.69 2.87 19.11
N PRO A 67 3.59 2.14 18.98
CA PRO A 67 2.84 2.08 17.73
C PRO A 67 2.37 3.46 17.27
N GLY A 68 2.38 3.67 15.96
CA GLY A 68 1.97 4.93 15.35
C GLY A 68 1.98 4.85 13.85
N TYR A 69 1.84 6.00 13.20
CA TYR A 69 1.88 6.08 11.74
C TYR A 69 2.36 7.43 11.21
N LEU A 70 2.78 7.44 9.97
CA LEU A 70 3.01 8.62 9.14
C LEU A 70 1.89 8.71 8.10
N MET A 71 1.10 9.79 8.08
CA MET A 71 -0.07 9.95 7.23
C MET A 71 0.06 11.14 6.28
N THR A 72 -0.39 10.99 5.03
CA THR A 72 -0.49 12.11 4.09
C THR A 72 -1.53 13.13 4.54
N ARG A 73 -1.22 14.43 4.34
CA ARG A 73 -2.20 15.50 4.60
C ARG A 73 -3.30 15.56 3.55
N LYS A 74 -3.02 15.08 2.32
CA LYS A 74 -3.95 15.08 1.19
C LYS A 74 -4.60 13.71 1.01
N SER A 75 -5.85 13.74 0.59
CA SER A 75 -6.60 12.58 0.12
C SER A 75 -6.37 12.31 -1.37
N PHE A 76 -6.59 11.06 -1.77
CA PHE A 76 -6.42 10.56 -3.13
C PHE A 76 -7.60 9.70 -3.53
N LYS A 77 -7.98 9.82 -4.80
CA LYS A 77 -9.03 9.03 -5.45
C LYS A 77 -8.51 8.50 -6.78
N ASN A 78 -8.89 7.29 -7.14
CA ASN A 78 -8.50 6.63 -8.38
C ASN A 78 -6.99 6.73 -8.62
N PHE A 79 -6.24 5.84 -7.99
CA PHE A 79 -4.78 5.90 -8.02
C PHE A 79 -4.15 4.51 -8.13
N LYS A 80 -2.90 4.50 -8.58
CA LYS A 80 -1.96 3.40 -8.39
C LYS A 80 -0.84 3.91 -7.47
N LEU A 81 -0.70 3.29 -6.29
CA LEU A 81 0.32 3.59 -5.28
C LEU A 81 1.37 2.47 -5.30
N SER A 82 2.63 2.82 -5.37
CA SER A 82 3.76 1.90 -5.19
C SER A 82 4.58 2.32 -3.98
N VAL A 83 4.94 1.36 -3.13
CA VAL A 83 5.77 1.55 -1.94
C VAL A 83 6.79 0.43 -1.87
N GLU A 84 8.06 0.77 -1.67
CA GLU A 84 9.06 -0.22 -1.31
C GLU A 84 9.24 -0.24 0.21
N PHE A 85 9.24 -1.44 0.80
CA PHE A 85 9.50 -1.65 2.22
C PHE A 85 10.54 -2.74 2.45
N LYS A 86 11.22 -2.65 3.58
CA LYS A 86 12.16 -3.67 4.06
C LYS A 86 12.17 -3.67 5.58
N TRP A 87 12.18 -4.87 6.18
CA TRP A 87 12.40 -5.01 7.61
C TRP A 87 13.81 -4.53 7.97
N ASN A 88 13.91 -3.72 9.01
CA ASN A 88 15.18 -3.16 9.45
C ASN A 88 15.75 -4.01 10.59
N THR A 89 16.87 -4.68 10.33
CA THR A 89 17.51 -5.59 11.28
C THR A 89 18.55 -4.91 12.18
N ASP A 90 18.63 -3.57 12.18
CA ASP A 90 19.52 -2.81 13.04
C ASP A 90 19.22 -3.10 14.53
N SER A 91 20.21 -3.65 15.22
CA SER A 91 20.07 -4.06 16.61
C SER A 91 19.93 -2.91 17.61
N THR A 92 20.15 -1.68 17.17
CA THR A 92 20.02 -0.47 18.01
C THR A 92 18.57 -0.01 18.16
N PHE A 93 17.66 -0.45 17.28
CA PHE A 93 16.25 -0.09 17.39
C PHE A 93 15.59 -0.70 18.62
N ALA A 94 14.84 0.12 19.35
CA ALA A 94 14.17 -0.27 20.60
C ALA A 94 13.21 -1.47 20.43
N ARG A 95 12.61 -1.63 19.24
CA ARG A 95 11.58 -2.64 18.94
C ARG A 95 12.09 -3.84 18.15
N LYS A 96 13.39 -4.07 18.11
CA LYS A 96 14.05 -5.17 17.38
C LYS A 96 13.58 -6.59 17.76
N ASN A 97 13.00 -6.75 18.95
CA ASN A 97 12.48 -8.03 19.44
C ASN A 97 10.97 -8.17 19.29
N ASN A 98 10.30 -7.18 18.72
CA ASN A 98 8.86 -7.25 18.51
C ASN A 98 8.51 -8.13 17.30
N THR A 99 7.28 -8.63 17.28
CA THR A 99 6.70 -9.30 16.11
C THR A 99 6.72 -8.37 14.90
N LYS A 100 7.05 -8.91 13.74
CA LYS A 100 6.95 -8.18 12.47
C LYS A 100 5.49 -7.88 12.19
N ASN A 101 5.11 -6.62 12.33
CA ASN A 101 3.77 -6.13 12.09
C ASN A 101 3.82 -4.65 11.69
N SER A 102 3.29 -4.36 10.52
CA SER A 102 3.21 -3.05 9.90
C SER A 102 2.11 -3.06 8.83
N GLY A 103 1.98 -1.99 8.07
CA GLY A 103 1.06 -1.93 6.96
C GLY A 103 1.07 -0.58 6.23
N VAL A 104 0.49 -0.60 5.06
CA VAL A 104 0.16 0.62 4.31
C VAL A 104 -1.36 0.72 4.26
N MET A 105 -1.92 1.70 4.99
CA MET A 105 -3.35 1.98 4.88
C MET A 105 -3.61 3.01 3.79
N TYR A 106 -4.79 2.93 3.21
CA TYR A 106 -5.24 3.82 2.16
C TYR A 106 -6.76 4.01 2.20
N LEU A 107 -7.23 5.01 1.48
CA LEU A 107 -8.63 5.43 1.49
C LEU A 107 -9.14 5.76 2.91
N VAL A 108 -8.26 6.31 3.77
CA VAL A 108 -8.64 6.83 5.09
C VAL A 108 -9.39 8.15 4.87
N PRO A 109 -10.72 8.24 5.11
CA PRO A 109 -11.47 9.45 4.83
C PRO A 109 -10.87 10.68 5.51
N GLN A 110 -10.99 11.85 4.88
CA GLN A 110 -10.31 13.06 5.36
C GLN A 110 -10.77 13.48 6.76
N GLU A 111 -12.03 13.24 7.06
CA GLU A 111 -12.68 13.58 8.33
C GLU A 111 -12.46 12.55 9.44
N THR A 112 -11.83 11.40 9.13
CA THR A 112 -11.57 10.36 10.15
C THR A 112 -10.63 10.92 11.22
N PRO A 113 -11.00 10.82 12.51
CA PRO A 113 -10.13 11.20 13.62
C PRO A 113 -8.82 10.40 13.62
N ASP A 114 -7.78 11.00 14.19
CA ASP A 114 -6.51 10.29 14.40
C ASP A 114 -6.68 9.27 15.54
N GLU A 115 -6.50 8.01 15.19
CA GLU A 115 -6.49 6.86 16.11
C GLU A 115 -5.56 5.79 15.53
N LEU A 116 -5.09 4.85 16.35
CA LEU A 116 -4.06 3.90 15.91
C LEU A 116 -4.48 3.06 14.69
N TRP A 117 -5.76 2.72 14.58
CA TRP A 117 -6.34 2.02 13.44
C TRP A 117 -7.56 2.78 12.91
N PRO A 118 -7.33 3.88 12.16
CA PRO A 118 -8.42 4.70 11.64
C PRO A 118 -9.23 3.95 10.58
N LYS A 119 -10.42 4.45 10.29
CA LYS A 119 -11.25 3.92 9.20
C LYS A 119 -10.48 3.90 7.89
N GLY A 120 -10.47 2.76 7.19
CA GLY A 120 -9.77 2.61 5.91
C GLY A 120 -9.49 1.16 5.57
N ILE A 121 -8.67 0.95 4.55
CA ILE A 121 -8.22 -0.37 4.11
C ILE A 121 -6.71 -0.44 4.29
N GLN A 122 -6.23 -1.57 4.83
CA GLN A 122 -4.80 -1.79 5.00
C GLN A 122 -4.32 -2.92 4.09
N PHE A 123 -3.22 -2.67 3.39
CA PHE A 123 -2.32 -3.69 2.90
C PHE A 123 -1.49 -4.14 4.11
N GLN A 124 -1.78 -5.31 4.65
CA GLN A 124 -1.05 -5.85 5.80
C GLN A 124 0.39 -6.20 5.42
N ILE A 125 1.34 -5.87 6.28
CA ILE A 125 2.74 -6.30 6.21
C ILE A 125 3.04 -6.99 7.54
N LYS A 126 2.99 -8.33 7.54
CA LYS A 126 3.06 -9.10 8.79
C LYS A 126 3.65 -10.48 8.55
N GLU A 127 4.45 -10.95 9.51
CA GLU A 127 4.99 -12.31 9.48
C GLU A 127 3.89 -13.40 9.48
N GLY A 128 4.29 -14.63 9.14
CA GLY A 128 3.38 -15.78 9.12
C GLY A 128 2.49 -15.82 7.88
N GLY A 129 2.98 -15.31 6.74
CA GLY A 129 2.27 -15.36 5.46
C GLY A 129 1.11 -14.38 5.35
N ALA A 130 1.04 -13.38 6.22
CA ALA A 130 -0.06 -12.40 6.23
C ALA A 130 0.25 -11.11 5.46
N THR A 131 1.44 -10.98 4.87
CA THR A 131 1.76 -9.83 4.01
C THR A 131 0.96 -9.90 2.72
N GLY A 132 0.10 -8.89 2.50
CA GLY A 132 -0.85 -8.84 1.38
C GLY A 132 -2.31 -9.13 1.78
N ASP A 133 -2.59 -9.49 3.04
CA ASP A 133 -3.97 -9.56 3.53
C ASP A 133 -4.65 -8.19 3.40
N PHE A 134 -5.96 -8.18 3.09
CA PHE A 134 -6.80 -7.02 3.38
C PHE A 134 -7.12 -6.98 4.87
N VAL A 135 -6.93 -5.82 5.49
CA VAL A 135 -7.55 -5.49 6.78
C VAL A 135 -8.51 -4.32 6.58
N LEU A 136 -9.79 -4.59 6.74
CA LEU A 136 -10.86 -3.60 6.61
C LEU A 136 -11.19 -3.08 8.00
N LEU A 137 -11.04 -1.77 8.21
CA LEU A 137 -11.16 -1.16 9.53
C LEU A 137 -12.38 -0.24 9.64
N GLN A 138 -12.99 -0.23 10.82
CA GLN A 138 -14.08 0.68 11.20
C GLN A 138 -15.26 0.63 10.21
N ASN A 139 -15.81 -0.58 10.01
CA ASN A 139 -16.96 -0.87 9.16
C ASN A 139 -16.75 -0.61 7.66
N VAL A 140 -15.52 -0.60 7.18
CA VAL A 140 -15.25 -0.63 5.74
C VAL A 140 -15.61 -2.00 5.20
N THR A 141 -16.23 -2.06 4.03
CA THR A 141 -16.65 -3.29 3.34
C THR A 141 -16.13 -3.33 1.91
N LEU A 142 -15.92 -4.55 1.41
CA LEU A 142 -15.60 -4.91 0.02
C LEU A 142 -16.43 -6.12 -0.40
N VAL A 143 -16.54 -6.35 -1.69
CA VAL A 143 -16.91 -7.65 -2.26
C VAL A 143 -15.62 -8.35 -2.70
N ILE A 144 -15.31 -9.50 -2.08
CA ILE A 144 -14.10 -10.28 -2.35
C ILE A 144 -14.51 -11.62 -2.91
N LYS A 145 -14.01 -11.99 -4.10
CA LYS A 145 -14.41 -13.22 -4.82
C LYS A 145 -15.94 -13.36 -4.92
N GLY A 146 -16.63 -12.25 -5.21
CA GLY A 146 -18.09 -12.23 -5.34
C GLY A 146 -18.87 -12.29 -4.01
N THR A 147 -18.20 -12.33 -2.86
CA THR A 147 -18.83 -12.37 -1.55
C THR A 147 -18.65 -11.06 -0.80
N PRO A 148 -19.73 -10.37 -0.37
CA PRO A 148 -19.63 -9.19 0.47
C PRO A 148 -18.99 -9.52 1.82
N THR A 149 -18.04 -8.69 2.26
CA THR A 149 -17.50 -8.79 3.62
C THR A 149 -18.48 -8.25 4.64
N GLN A 150 -18.43 -8.77 5.85
CA GLN A 150 -19.18 -8.21 6.97
C GLN A 150 -18.57 -6.89 7.42
N ALA A 151 -19.42 -5.94 7.85
CA ALA A 151 -18.94 -4.76 8.55
C ALA A 151 -18.45 -5.12 9.95
N GLY A 152 -17.38 -4.49 10.42
CA GLY A 152 -16.80 -4.75 11.73
C GLY A 152 -15.68 -3.81 12.08
N LYS A 153 -15.23 -3.84 13.34
CA LYS A 153 -14.12 -3.01 13.82
C LYS A 153 -12.83 -3.34 13.06
N SER A 154 -12.58 -4.62 12.80
CA SER A 154 -11.45 -5.12 12.01
C SER A 154 -11.83 -6.44 11.36
N VAL A 155 -11.84 -6.48 10.03
CA VAL A 155 -12.18 -7.67 9.23
C VAL A 155 -11.00 -8.00 8.33
N VAL A 156 -10.49 -9.23 8.43
CA VAL A 156 -9.33 -9.69 7.66
C VAL A 156 -9.77 -10.60 6.53
N SER A 157 -9.32 -10.32 5.30
CA SER A 157 -9.38 -11.27 4.19
C SER A 157 -7.98 -11.68 3.79
N LYS A 158 -7.72 -12.98 3.85
CA LYS A 158 -6.41 -13.56 3.57
C LYS A 158 -5.97 -13.33 2.14
N CYS A 159 -4.66 -13.11 1.95
CA CYS A 159 -4.06 -13.02 0.64
C CYS A 159 -4.17 -14.37 -0.12
N PHE A 160 -4.12 -14.29 -1.45
CA PHE A 160 -4.26 -15.46 -2.32
C PHE A 160 -2.99 -16.32 -2.35
N GLN A 161 -1.84 -15.70 -2.10
CA GLN A 161 -0.53 -16.34 -2.13
C GLN A 161 0.49 -15.52 -1.35
N GLU A 162 1.50 -16.19 -0.82
CA GLU A 162 2.67 -15.55 -0.25
C GLU A 162 3.60 -15.06 -1.38
N ALA A 163 4.15 -13.86 -1.23
CA ALA A 163 5.01 -13.24 -2.22
C ALA A 163 6.09 -12.34 -1.59
N GLU A 164 6.25 -12.35 -0.26
CA GLU A 164 7.26 -11.57 0.43
C GLU A 164 8.66 -12.14 0.19
N ASN A 165 9.61 -11.25 -0.09
CA ASN A 165 11.03 -11.60 -0.20
C ASN A 165 11.65 -11.83 1.20
N PRO A 166 12.83 -12.44 1.29
CA PRO A 166 13.55 -12.59 2.55
C PRO A 166 13.69 -11.28 3.33
N ILE A 167 13.81 -11.37 4.66
CA ILE A 167 13.82 -10.21 5.58
C ILE A 167 14.82 -9.11 5.22
N THR A 168 15.95 -9.49 4.59
CA THR A 168 17.01 -8.55 4.17
C THR A 168 16.73 -7.82 2.87
N ASP A 169 15.73 -8.23 2.13
CA ASP A 169 15.48 -7.76 0.78
C ASP A 169 14.34 -6.75 0.73
N TRP A 170 14.42 -5.86 -0.26
CA TRP A 170 13.34 -4.93 -0.53
C TRP A 170 12.14 -5.64 -1.15
N ASN A 171 10.97 -5.31 -0.65
CA ASN A 171 9.68 -5.70 -1.21
C ASN A 171 9.03 -4.49 -1.88
N THR A 172 8.31 -4.72 -2.96
CA THR A 172 7.50 -3.70 -3.63
C THR A 172 6.04 -4.10 -3.53
N LEU A 173 5.25 -3.34 -2.79
CA LEU A 173 3.81 -3.44 -2.84
C LEU A 173 3.22 -2.43 -3.81
N VAL A 174 2.14 -2.82 -4.48
CA VAL A 174 1.37 -1.95 -5.37
C VAL A 174 -0.10 -2.06 -5.00
N ILE A 175 -0.73 -0.91 -4.80
CA ILE A 175 -2.17 -0.79 -4.54
C ILE A 175 -2.79 -0.02 -5.69
N THR A 176 -3.76 -0.61 -6.37
CA THR A 176 -4.57 0.08 -7.38
C THR A 176 -5.98 0.25 -6.83
N SER A 177 -6.46 1.49 -6.77
CA SER A 177 -7.83 1.82 -6.40
C SER A 177 -8.48 2.59 -7.53
N ASN A 178 -9.53 2.05 -8.14
CA ASN A 178 -10.24 2.67 -9.24
C ASN A 178 -11.75 2.43 -9.13
N ASN A 179 -12.52 3.50 -8.90
CA ASN A 179 -13.98 3.46 -8.81
C ASN A 179 -14.55 2.39 -7.87
N GLY A 180 -13.86 2.11 -6.75
CA GLY A 180 -14.25 1.11 -5.77
C GLY A 180 -13.74 -0.31 -6.05
N THR A 181 -13.05 -0.53 -7.16
CA THR A 181 -12.26 -1.74 -7.40
C THR A 181 -10.86 -1.55 -6.84
N ILE A 182 -10.37 -2.54 -6.11
CA ILE A 182 -9.06 -2.50 -5.45
C ILE A 182 -8.29 -3.76 -5.80
N THR A 183 -7.02 -3.60 -6.17
CA THR A 183 -6.07 -4.71 -6.26
C THR A 183 -4.86 -4.43 -5.39
N GLN A 184 -4.31 -5.50 -4.80
CA GLN A 184 -3.04 -5.49 -4.06
C GLN A 184 -2.07 -6.45 -4.72
N GLU A 185 -0.89 -5.95 -5.06
CA GLU A 185 0.20 -6.74 -5.61
C GLU A 185 1.41 -6.67 -4.67
N LEU A 186 2.15 -7.77 -4.56
CA LEU A 186 3.42 -7.86 -3.84
C LEU A 186 4.46 -8.49 -4.75
N ASN A 187 5.55 -7.77 -4.99
CA ASN A 187 6.65 -8.22 -5.88
C ASN A 187 6.16 -8.68 -7.25
N GLY A 188 5.18 -7.95 -7.82
CA GLY A 188 4.59 -8.23 -9.14
C GLY A 188 3.56 -9.36 -9.17
N LYS A 189 3.22 -9.94 -8.02
CA LYS A 189 2.16 -10.97 -7.92
C LYS A 189 0.90 -10.37 -7.33
N LEU A 190 -0.26 -10.64 -7.92
CA LEU A 190 -1.56 -10.28 -7.34
C LEU A 190 -1.75 -11.10 -6.06
N VAL A 191 -1.86 -10.40 -4.92
CA VAL A 191 -2.04 -11.05 -3.61
C VAL A 191 -3.45 -10.87 -3.06
N ASN A 192 -4.18 -9.85 -3.53
CA ASN A 192 -5.58 -9.68 -3.14
C ASN A 192 -6.32 -8.77 -4.13
N GLU A 193 -7.64 -8.93 -4.22
CA GLU A 193 -8.52 -8.05 -5.01
C GLU A 193 -9.93 -7.99 -4.41
N GLY A 194 -10.60 -6.85 -4.61
CA GLY A 194 -11.98 -6.65 -4.18
C GLY A 194 -12.67 -5.53 -4.97
N THR A 195 -13.98 -5.54 -4.94
CA THR A 195 -14.83 -4.54 -5.61
C THR A 195 -15.80 -3.90 -4.64
N GLU A 196 -16.56 -2.92 -5.09
CA GLU A 196 -17.63 -2.27 -4.32
C GLU A 196 -17.16 -1.72 -2.97
N SER A 197 -15.93 -1.16 -2.94
CA SER A 197 -15.42 -0.53 -1.74
C SER A 197 -16.37 0.54 -1.21
N SER A 198 -16.70 0.45 0.09
CA SER A 198 -17.50 1.46 0.79
C SER A 198 -16.76 2.78 1.00
N VAL A 199 -15.42 2.80 0.80
CA VAL A 199 -14.57 4.00 0.79
C VAL A 199 -13.87 4.11 -0.55
N LYS A 200 -13.91 5.30 -1.19
CA LYS A 200 -13.40 5.51 -2.57
C LYS A 200 -12.37 6.63 -2.68
N GLU A 201 -12.18 7.38 -1.61
CA GLU A 201 -11.24 8.50 -1.51
C GLU A 201 -10.71 8.59 -0.09
N GLY A 202 -9.45 8.99 0.08
CA GLY A 202 -8.88 9.18 1.40
C GLY A 202 -7.37 9.33 1.40
N ARG A 203 -6.84 9.51 2.60
CA ARG A 203 -5.41 9.65 2.90
C ARG A 203 -4.72 8.29 2.84
N ILE A 204 -3.39 8.34 2.77
CA ILE A 204 -2.51 7.18 2.79
C ILE A 204 -1.65 7.28 4.04
N LEU A 205 -1.46 6.17 4.76
CA LEU A 205 -0.54 6.11 5.90
C LEU A 205 0.41 4.92 5.82
N LEU A 206 1.59 5.11 6.40
CA LEU A 206 2.60 4.08 6.65
C LEU A 206 2.59 3.78 8.14
N GLN A 207 2.22 2.56 8.52
CA GLN A 207 2.07 2.16 9.91
C GLN A 207 3.40 1.70 10.51
N TYR A 208 3.57 1.96 11.82
CA TYR A 208 4.64 1.41 12.64
C TYR A 208 4.03 0.77 13.89
N GLU A 209 4.01 -0.56 13.94
CA GLU A 209 3.38 -1.29 15.04
C GLU A 209 4.33 -2.25 15.74
N GLY A 210 5.07 -3.05 14.98
CA GLY A 210 5.91 -4.10 15.49
C GLY A 210 7.40 -3.89 15.26
N PHE A 211 8.06 -4.89 14.68
CA PHE A 211 9.48 -4.89 14.33
C PHE A 211 9.85 -3.69 13.42
N PRO A 212 11.07 -3.13 13.52
CA PRO A 212 11.50 -2.00 12.71
C PRO A 212 11.38 -2.24 11.21
N ILE A 213 10.90 -1.23 10.49
CA ILE A 213 10.66 -1.27 9.05
C ILE A 213 11.08 0.05 8.40
N ASP A 214 11.72 -0.03 7.25
CA ASP A 214 12.07 1.11 6.40
C ASP A 214 11.15 1.16 5.19
N PHE A 215 10.77 2.38 4.76
CA PHE A 215 10.01 2.63 3.54
C PHE A 215 10.79 3.53 2.59
N ARG A 216 10.66 3.31 1.29
CA ARG A 216 11.20 4.18 0.25
C ARG A 216 10.36 4.16 -1.01
N LYS A 217 10.65 5.04 -1.97
CA LYS A 217 9.98 5.10 -3.28
C LYS A 217 8.45 5.07 -3.17
N VAL A 218 7.90 5.88 -2.25
CA VAL A 218 6.45 6.05 -2.14
C VAL A 218 5.98 6.92 -3.30
N VAL A 219 5.36 6.30 -4.30
CA VAL A 219 5.01 6.94 -5.57
C VAL A 219 3.55 6.69 -5.90
N ILE A 220 2.85 7.74 -6.34
CA ILE A 220 1.45 7.65 -6.75
C ILE A 220 1.26 8.10 -8.20
N SER A 221 0.38 7.42 -8.92
CA SER A 221 -0.11 7.80 -10.25
C SER A 221 -1.62 7.95 -10.19
N LYS A 222 -2.16 9.06 -10.72
CA LYS A 222 -3.61 9.25 -10.81
C LYS A 222 -4.17 8.39 -11.96
N LEU A 223 -5.20 7.64 -11.68
CA LEU A 223 -5.99 6.94 -12.70
C LEU A 223 -7.10 7.87 -13.24
N LYS A 224 -7.53 7.63 -14.48
CA LYS A 224 -8.61 8.38 -15.13
C LYS A 224 -9.97 7.93 -14.62
#